data_107f02c97e71414d0d141732d463b310
#
_entry.id   107f02c97e71414d0d141732d463b310
#
_cell.length_a   1.000
_cell.length_b   1.000
_cell.length_c   1.000
_cell.angle_alpha   90.00
_cell.angle_beta   90.00
_cell.angle_gamma   90.00
#
_symmetry.space_group_name_H-M   'P 1'
#
loop_
_entity.id
_entity.type
_entity.pdbx_description
1 polymer ?
#
loop_
_entity_poly.entity_id
_entity_poly.type
_entity_poly.pdbx_seq_one_letter_code
_entity_poly.pdbx_strand_id
1 'polypeptide(L)'
;MNKRILSMILALVMCLSVFAGCATTNTGDDQQVSAGYKIGIVTPTLTISEDEFRGAQEMVAKYPDIVVHKTLPEDYQNKEGCISVVTSLADDPDVKYILFNMGMEGILPAFQTIREKRPDIVTIVTSNDDPELMNEYIDISLSTDWVRRGVTIPTKAKEMGAEVFIHYSFPTHMASESKVQRRDMMKATCAELGMEFVEVITPDPQTGNGKAAMLQFLREDLPRQVEKYGPNINIFGTNCPMYDVILDEAFKLGFIVAEQCCPTPTQAYPTVLNLEITEEDLGDYGKINQMIADKAAEAGMTGRLSGWAMPSSVYTPQFQVELAVYMHDNNLTPDDVRSVEFLNQFSQEHMTVAADFATAGEGLDNYFLFVLEDVYY
;
A
#
# COMPACT_ATOMS: atom_id res chain seq x y z
N MET A 1 30.33 -75.63 -8.83
CA MET A 1 30.26 -74.79 -7.62
C MET A 1 29.41 -75.58 -6.60
N ASN A 2 30.01 -75.97 -5.48
CA ASN A 2 29.39 -76.92 -4.54
C ASN A 2 28.20 -76.25 -3.81
N LYS A 3 27.06 -77.03 -3.72
CA LYS A 3 25.83 -76.59 -3.05
C LYS A 3 26.04 -76.00 -1.63
N ARG A 4 27.11 -76.45 -0.94
CA ARG A 4 27.51 -75.94 0.38
C ARG A 4 28.10 -74.54 0.31
N ILE A 5 28.77 -74.15 -0.77
CA ILE A 5 29.33 -72.75 -0.97
C ILE A 5 28.21 -71.80 -1.34
N LEU A 6 27.21 -72.26 -2.09
CA LEU A 6 26.05 -71.44 -2.44
C LEU A 6 25.16 -71.16 -1.20
N SER A 7 25.03 -72.14 -0.28
CA SER A 7 24.30 -71.96 0.99
C SER A 7 25.04 -71.00 1.95
N MET A 8 26.39 -71.00 1.98
CA MET A 8 27.14 -70.04 2.78
C MET A 8 27.10 -68.61 2.22
N ILE A 9 27.09 -68.46 0.89
CA ILE A 9 26.94 -67.13 0.28
C ILE A 9 25.52 -66.58 0.49
N LEU A 10 24.50 -67.45 0.44
CA LEU A 10 23.10 -67.05 0.69
C LEU A 10 22.88 -66.66 2.18
N ALA A 11 23.52 -67.36 3.12
CA ALA A 11 23.49 -67.00 4.54
C ALA A 11 24.22 -65.72 4.85
N LEU A 12 25.35 -65.44 4.16
CA LEU A 12 26.10 -64.19 4.33
C LEU A 12 25.36 -62.98 3.77
N VAL A 13 24.63 -63.12 2.68
CA VAL A 13 23.78 -62.05 2.09
C VAL A 13 22.57 -61.77 2.98
N MET A 14 21.98 -62.83 3.64
CA MET A 14 20.91 -62.60 4.62
C MET A 14 21.36 -61.96 5.92
N CYS A 15 22.59 -62.20 6.35
CA CYS A 15 23.14 -61.52 7.53
C CYS A 15 23.52 -60.02 7.27
N LEU A 16 23.83 -59.68 6.01
CA LEU A 16 24.10 -58.27 5.64
C LEU A 16 22.81 -57.46 5.44
N SER A 17 21.66 -58.08 5.18
CA SER A 17 20.38 -57.39 5.09
C SER A 17 19.70 -57.11 6.43
N VAL A 18 20.17 -57.70 7.54
CA VAL A 18 19.65 -57.46 8.89
C VAL A 18 20.37 -56.30 9.58
N PHE A 19 21.57 -55.91 9.10
CA PHE A 19 22.29 -54.71 9.61
C PHE A 19 22.01 -53.42 8.85
N ALA A 20 21.25 -53.46 7.76
CA ALA A 20 20.81 -52.28 7.04
C ALA A 20 19.41 -51.76 7.49
N GLY A 21 18.81 -52.35 8.54
CA GLY A 21 17.49 -52.06 9.04
C GLY A 21 17.41 -51.26 10.33
N CYS A 22 18.51 -50.70 10.82
CA CYS A 22 18.55 -49.68 11.90
C CYS A 22 19.20 -48.39 11.39
N ALA A 23 18.76 -47.92 10.22
CA ALA A 23 18.69 -46.49 10.04
C ALA A 23 17.51 -46.05 10.93
N THR A 24 17.82 -45.52 12.11
CA THR A 24 16.91 -44.63 12.80
C THR A 24 16.35 -43.70 11.73
N THR A 25 15.08 -43.85 11.40
CA THR A 25 14.28 -42.71 11.02
C THR A 25 14.46 -41.75 12.20
N ASN A 26 15.42 -40.87 12.08
CA ASN A 26 15.21 -39.52 12.58
C ASN A 26 13.96 -39.10 11.81
N THR A 27 12.79 -39.28 12.38
CA THR A 27 11.80 -38.26 12.36
C THR A 27 12.60 -37.05 12.84
N GLY A 28 13.13 -36.28 11.92
CA GLY A 28 13.43 -34.90 12.17
C GLY A 28 12.13 -34.40 12.80
N ASP A 29 12.12 -34.19 14.11
CA ASP A 29 11.53 -33.00 14.60
C ASP A 29 12.12 -31.95 13.65
N ASP A 30 11.32 -31.48 12.70
CA ASP A 30 11.34 -30.10 12.33
C ASP A 30 11.07 -29.36 13.64
N GLN A 31 12.10 -29.23 14.45
CA GLN A 31 12.21 -28.10 15.33
C GLN A 31 12.23 -26.93 14.35
N GLN A 32 11.04 -26.46 14.08
CA GLN A 32 10.78 -25.11 13.67
C GLN A 32 11.63 -24.28 14.61
N VAL A 33 12.81 -23.85 14.13
CA VAL A 33 13.68 -22.96 14.90
C VAL A 33 12.81 -21.73 15.01
N SER A 34 12.17 -21.57 16.17
CA SER A 34 11.49 -20.33 16.52
C SER A 34 12.48 -19.24 16.14
N ALA A 35 12.08 -18.31 15.30
CA ALA A 35 12.97 -17.26 14.79
C ALA A 35 13.55 -16.39 15.90
N GLY A 36 13.18 -16.67 17.16
CA GLY A 36 13.65 -16.01 18.37
C GLY A 36 13.09 -14.60 18.55
N TYR A 37 12.24 -14.14 17.65
CA TYR A 37 11.55 -12.86 17.71
C TYR A 37 10.21 -12.89 17.00
N LYS A 38 9.36 -11.88 17.31
CA LYS A 38 8.07 -11.66 16.64
C LYS A 38 7.90 -10.20 16.25
N ILE A 39 7.08 -10.03 15.21
CA ILE A 39 6.62 -8.73 14.69
C ILE A 39 5.12 -8.68 14.95
N GLY A 40 4.68 -7.77 15.82
CA GLY A 40 3.26 -7.47 15.99
C GLY A 40 2.80 -6.43 15.01
N ILE A 41 1.84 -6.76 14.15
CA ILE A 41 1.22 -5.78 13.25
C ILE A 41 -0.24 -5.56 13.61
N VAL A 42 -0.66 -4.30 13.66
CA VAL A 42 -2.05 -3.89 13.92
C VAL A 42 -2.60 -3.13 12.73
N THR A 43 -3.75 -3.56 12.25
CA THR A 43 -4.50 -2.90 11.17
C THR A 43 -5.94 -2.68 11.58
N PRO A 44 -6.72 -1.87 10.83
CA PRO A 44 -8.18 -1.93 10.87
C PRO A 44 -8.68 -3.35 10.58
N THR A 45 -9.97 -3.61 10.87
CA THR A 45 -10.63 -4.85 10.45
C THR A 45 -10.85 -4.86 8.93
N LEU A 46 -11.10 -6.04 8.37
CA LEU A 46 -11.47 -6.21 6.95
C LEU A 46 -12.62 -5.29 6.52
N THR A 47 -13.59 -5.07 7.42
CA THR A 47 -14.78 -4.25 7.16
C THR A 47 -14.47 -2.76 7.09
N ILE A 48 -13.47 -2.30 7.88
CA ILE A 48 -13.09 -0.88 7.95
C ILE A 48 -12.10 -0.52 6.83
N SER A 49 -11.08 -1.36 6.65
CA SER A 49 -10.11 -1.19 5.58
C SER A 49 -9.56 -2.53 5.11
N GLU A 50 -10.09 -2.98 3.98
CA GLU A 50 -9.75 -4.27 3.37
C GLU A 50 -8.28 -4.34 2.96
N ASP A 51 -7.74 -3.27 2.42
CA ASP A 51 -6.39 -3.22 1.87
C ASP A 51 -5.31 -3.45 2.95
N GLU A 52 -5.33 -2.67 4.04
CA GLU A 52 -4.37 -2.84 5.14
C GLU A 52 -4.50 -4.20 5.79
N PHE A 53 -5.75 -4.68 5.95
CA PHE A 53 -5.99 -6.02 6.51
C PHE A 53 -5.39 -7.11 5.61
N ARG A 54 -5.65 -7.07 4.29
CA ARG A 54 -5.13 -8.06 3.34
C ARG A 54 -3.61 -7.98 3.22
N GLY A 55 -3.03 -6.79 3.13
CA GLY A 55 -1.59 -6.61 3.11
C GLY A 55 -0.91 -7.23 4.34
N ALA A 56 -1.49 -7.09 5.53
CA ALA A 56 -0.99 -7.74 6.74
C ALA A 56 -1.18 -9.27 6.69
N GLN A 57 -2.30 -9.79 6.17
CA GLN A 57 -2.53 -11.23 6.03
C GLN A 57 -1.55 -11.89 5.05
N GLU A 58 -1.17 -11.21 3.97
CA GLU A 58 -0.13 -11.68 3.06
C GLU A 58 1.21 -11.83 3.80
N MET A 59 1.54 -10.88 4.69
CA MET A 59 2.76 -10.96 5.50
C MET A 59 2.69 -12.07 6.55
N VAL A 60 1.52 -12.33 7.14
CA VAL A 60 1.31 -13.52 8.00
C VAL A 60 1.52 -14.80 7.21
N ALA A 61 1.03 -14.87 5.98
CA ALA A 61 1.23 -16.05 5.13
C ALA A 61 2.70 -16.23 4.72
N LYS A 62 3.43 -15.13 4.48
CA LYS A 62 4.86 -15.16 4.13
C LYS A 62 5.75 -15.50 5.33
N TYR A 63 5.41 -15.03 6.52
CA TYR A 63 6.19 -15.17 7.75
C TYR A 63 5.35 -15.73 8.91
N PRO A 64 4.80 -16.95 8.80
CA PRO A 64 3.79 -17.48 9.73
C PRO A 64 4.27 -17.64 11.17
N ASP A 65 5.58 -17.82 11.39
CA ASP A 65 6.18 -18.01 12.71
C ASP A 65 6.64 -16.70 13.37
N ILE A 66 6.69 -15.61 12.59
CA ILE A 66 7.25 -14.32 13.01
C ILE A 66 6.16 -13.27 13.18
N VAL A 67 5.22 -13.17 12.21
CA VAL A 67 4.23 -12.11 12.17
C VAL A 67 2.97 -12.47 12.96
N VAL A 68 2.62 -11.62 13.92
CA VAL A 68 1.39 -11.70 14.73
C VAL A 68 0.49 -10.54 14.33
N HIS A 69 -0.60 -10.83 13.64
CA HIS A 69 -1.57 -9.81 13.23
C HIS A 69 -2.70 -9.66 14.26
N LYS A 70 -2.96 -8.43 14.67
CA LYS A 70 -4.14 -8.04 15.46
C LYS A 70 -4.91 -6.95 14.71
N THR A 71 -6.22 -6.92 14.91
CA THR A 71 -7.08 -5.87 14.37
C THR A 71 -7.53 -4.91 15.45
N LEU A 72 -7.72 -3.65 15.07
CA LEU A 72 -8.42 -2.66 15.88
C LEU A 72 -9.87 -3.10 16.14
N PRO A 73 -10.52 -2.61 17.21
CA PRO A 73 -11.95 -2.79 17.38
C PRO A 73 -12.73 -2.22 16.19
N GLU A 74 -13.89 -2.81 15.84
CA GLU A 74 -14.81 -2.27 14.85
C GLU A 74 -15.21 -0.81 15.20
N ASP A 75 -15.44 -0.53 16.48
CA ASP A 75 -15.60 0.82 17.01
C ASP A 75 -14.21 1.41 17.36
N TYR A 76 -13.48 1.87 16.36
CA TYR A 76 -12.17 2.50 16.54
C TYR A 76 -12.26 3.93 17.13
N GLN A 77 -13.48 4.47 17.36
CA GLN A 77 -13.68 5.66 18.18
C GLN A 77 -13.45 5.35 19.66
N ASN A 78 -13.58 4.09 20.08
CA ASN A 78 -13.18 3.61 21.39
C ASN A 78 -11.63 3.56 21.48
N LYS A 79 -11.02 4.70 21.80
CA LYS A 79 -9.57 4.84 21.86
C LYS A 79 -8.92 3.94 22.91
N GLU A 80 -9.57 3.70 24.03
CA GLU A 80 -9.07 2.78 25.08
C GLU A 80 -8.95 1.35 24.53
N GLY A 81 -9.93 0.90 23.74
CA GLY A 81 -9.88 -0.39 23.07
C GLY A 81 -8.71 -0.47 22.08
N CYS A 82 -8.50 0.57 21.28
CA CYS A 82 -7.37 0.65 20.35
C CYS A 82 -6.02 0.62 21.08
N ILE A 83 -5.86 1.43 22.13
CA ILE A 83 -4.66 1.46 22.98
C ILE A 83 -4.38 0.07 23.55
N SER A 84 -5.42 -0.61 24.06
CA SER A 84 -5.30 -1.96 24.65
C SER A 84 -4.81 -3.00 23.63
N VAL A 85 -5.30 -2.95 22.39
CA VAL A 85 -4.84 -3.85 21.31
C VAL A 85 -3.35 -3.66 21.05
N VAL A 86 -2.91 -2.41 20.85
CA VAL A 86 -1.51 -2.09 20.55
C VAL A 86 -0.59 -2.47 21.70
N THR A 87 -0.91 -2.05 22.94
CA THR A 87 -0.08 -2.32 24.11
C THR A 87 -0.01 -3.81 24.47
N SER A 88 -1.07 -4.59 24.17
CA SER A 88 -1.09 -6.04 24.40
C SER A 88 -0.06 -6.83 23.56
N LEU A 89 0.50 -6.25 22.52
CA LEU A 89 1.62 -6.85 21.78
C LEU A 89 2.92 -6.78 22.56
N ALA A 90 3.11 -5.73 23.35
CA ALA A 90 4.29 -5.55 24.17
C ALA A 90 4.33 -6.49 25.40
N ASP A 91 3.24 -7.19 25.72
CA ASP A 91 3.20 -8.19 26.80
C ASP A 91 3.92 -9.50 26.40
N ASP A 92 4.07 -9.77 25.11
CA ASP A 92 4.85 -10.91 24.61
C ASP A 92 6.35 -10.54 24.58
N PRO A 93 7.22 -11.24 25.35
CA PRO A 93 8.65 -10.92 25.43
C PRO A 93 9.39 -11.11 24.10
N ASP A 94 8.85 -11.96 23.20
CA ASP A 94 9.43 -12.24 21.89
C ASP A 94 9.15 -11.13 20.89
N VAL A 95 8.15 -10.27 21.10
CA VAL A 95 7.85 -9.14 20.21
C VAL A 95 8.96 -8.10 20.30
N LYS A 96 9.59 -7.83 19.14
CA LYS A 96 10.67 -6.84 18.96
C LYS A 96 10.25 -5.66 18.09
N TYR A 97 9.20 -5.82 17.31
CA TYR A 97 8.68 -4.80 16.42
C TYR A 97 7.16 -4.68 16.61
N ILE A 98 6.67 -3.45 16.71
CA ILE A 98 5.23 -3.14 16.67
C ILE A 98 4.98 -2.22 15.50
N LEU A 99 4.20 -2.72 14.53
CA LEU A 99 3.81 -2.06 13.31
C LEU A 99 2.35 -1.65 13.42
N PHE A 100 2.06 -0.37 13.24
CA PHE A 100 0.72 0.14 13.41
C PHE A 100 0.25 0.88 12.15
N ASN A 101 -0.80 0.35 11.55
CA ASN A 101 -1.44 0.95 10.39
C ASN A 101 -2.71 1.67 10.82
N MET A 102 -2.82 2.96 10.52
CA MET A 102 -3.84 3.89 10.95
C MET A 102 -3.47 4.67 12.23
N GLY A 103 -2.33 5.37 12.21
CA GLY A 103 -1.93 6.32 13.28
C GLY A 103 -2.95 7.43 13.44
N MET A 104 -3.91 7.24 14.36
CA MET A 104 -5.05 8.11 14.57
C MET A 104 -4.86 9.02 15.77
N GLU A 105 -5.55 10.15 15.80
CA GLU A 105 -5.66 11.00 16.99
C GLU A 105 -6.06 10.18 18.23
N GLY A 106 -5.37 10.39 19.35
CA GLY A 106 -5.64 9.74 20.63
C GLY A 106 -4.97 8.37 20.82
N ILE A 107 -4.11 7.89 19.88
CA ILE A 107 -3.35 6.64 20.04
C ILE A 107 -2.02 6.84 20.79
N LEU A 108 -1.54 8.06 20.93
CA LEU A 108 -0.28 8.42 21.60
C LEU A 108 -0.03 7.68 22.92
N PRO A 109 -1.01 7.53 23.85
CA PRO A 109 -0.78 6.83 25.13
C PRO A 109 -0.33 5.37 24.98
N ALA A 110 -0.65 4.71 23.83
CA ALA A 110 -0.17 3.36 23.56
C ALA A 110 1.35 3.37 23.39
N PHE A 111 1.89 4.28 22.58
CA PHE A 111 3.32 4.37 22.31
C PHE A 111 4.12 4.90 23.50
N GLN A 112 3.55 5.82 24.27
CA GLN A 112 4.12 6.23 25.56
C GLN A 112 4.28 5.04 26.50
N THR A 113 3.25 4.20 26.62
CA THR A 113 3.26 2.99 27.44
C THR A 113 4.30 1.98 26.95
N ILE A 114 4.40 1.78 25.63
CA ILE A 114 5.39 0.87 25.03
C ILE A 114 6.79 1.40 25.31
N ARG A 115 7.05 2.68 25.08
CA ARG A 115 8.37 3.28 25.31
C ARG A 115 8.80 3.20 26.77
N GLU A 116 7.86 3.35 27.72
CA GLU A 116 8.14 3.23 29.15
C GLU A 116 8.43 1.79 29.58
N LYS A 117 7.64 0.82 29.11
CA LYS A 117 7.72 -0.58 29.58
C LYS A 117 8.68 -1.45 28.76
N ARG A 118 8.77 -1.20 27.47
CA ARG A 118 9.52 -2.00 26.50
C ARG A 118 10.28 -1.09 25.51
N PRO A 119 11.28 -0.32 26.01
CA PRO A 119 12.07 0.57 25.16
C PRO A 119 12.92 -0.19 24.12
N ASP A 120 13.00 -1.51 24.23
CA ASP A 120 13.64 -2.41 23.27
C ASP A 120 12.81 -2.69 22.02
N ILE A 121 11.51 -2.35 22.01
CA ILE A 121 10.62 -2.57 20.88
C ILE A 121 10.77 -1.41 19.90
N VAL A 122 11.03 -1.76 18.63
CA VAL A 122 11.00 -0.82 17.51
C VAL A 122 9.55 -0.61 17.04
N THR A 123 9.17 0.64 16.83
CA THR A 123 7.81 1.02 16.44
C THR A 123 7.81 1.70 15.06
N ILE A 124 6.97 1.18 14.13
CA ILE A 124 6.79 1.76 12.80
C ILE A 124 5.30 2.04 12.59
N VAL A 125 4.94 3.31 12.41
CA VAL A 125 3.54 3.77 12.34
C VAL A 125 3.25 4.35 10.95
N THR A 126 2.08 4.05 10.39
CA THR A 126 1.63 4.65 9.13
C THR A 126 0.44 5.56 9.33
N SER A 127 0.28 6.55 8.44
CA SER A 127 -0.84 7.51 8.46
C SER A 127 -0.98 8.22 9.82
N ASN A 128 0.11 8.78 10.32
CA ASN A 128 0.14 9.45 11.63
C ASN A 128 -0.54 10.82 11.55
N ASP A 129 -1.65 10.98 12.28
CA ASP A 129 -2.44 12.23 12.29
C ASP A 129 -1.80 13.33 13.17
N ASP A 130 -1.01 12.94 14.18
CA ASP A 130 -0.35 13.86 15.12
C ASP A 130 1.18 13.68 15.10
N PRO A 131 1.86 13.98 13.99
CA PRO A 131 3.27 13.63 13.83
C PRO A 131 4.18 14.33 14.85
N GLU A 132 3.92 15.59 15.16
CA GLU A 132 4.73 16.37 16.12
C GLU A 132 4.65 15.80 17.54
N LEU A 133 3.46 15.33 17.97
CA LEU A 133 3.26 14.74 19.28
C LEU A 133 3.80 13.31 19.37
N MET A 134 3.73 12.58 18.27
CA MET A 134 4.12 11.17 18.20
C MET A 134 5.63 10.98 18.02
N ASN A 135 6.32 11.97 17.47
CA ASN A 135 7.71 11.90 17.02
C ASN A 135 8.70 11.38 18.10
N GLU A 136 8.47 11.73 19.38
CA GLU A 136 9.33 11.31 20.48
C GLU A 136 9.10 9.84 20.90
N TYR A 137 7.97 9.24 20.53
CA TYR A 137 7.52 7.94 21.03
C TYR A 137 7.54 6.83 19.99
N ILE A 138 7.73 7.16 18.73
CA ILE A 138 7.83 6.21 17.61
C ILE A 138 9.19 6.31 16.94
N ASP A 139 9.66 5.20 16.37
CA ASP A 139 10.98 5.17 15.73
C ASP A 139 10.91 5.60 14.28
N ILE A 140 9.89 5.14 13.53
CA ILE A 140 9.70 5.46 12.12
C ILE A 140 8.22 5.73 11.86
N SER A 141 7.92 6.83 11.20
CA SER A 141 6.59 7.18 10.72
C SER A 141 6.57 7.26 9.20
N LEU A 142 5.55 6.68 8.58
CA LEU A 142 5.39 6.62 7.13
C LEU A 142 4.00 7.11 6.74
N SER A 143 3.88 7.93 5.71
CA SER A 143 2.58 8.32 5.14
C SER A 143 2.68 8.58 3.64
N THR A 144 1.56 8.45 2.96
CA THR A 144 1.45 8.84 1.56
C THR A 144 1.60 10.35 1.41
N ASP A 145 2.43 10.79 0.47
CA ASP A 145 2.61 12.21 0.16
C ASP A 145 1.49 12.76 -0.73
N TRP A 146 0.38 13.06 -0.10
CA TRP A 146 -0.78 13.60 -0.79
C TRP A 146 -0.56 14.98 -1.41
N VAL A 147 0.34 15.78 -0.86
CA VAL A 147 0.61 17.16 -1.31
C VAL A 147 1.58 17.15 -2.49
N ARG A 148 2.68 16.37 -2.43
CA ARG A 148 3.65 16.23 -3.54
C ARG A 148 3.00 15.76 -4.84
N ARG A 149 1.89 15.02 -4.75
CA ARG A 149 1.07 14.64 -5.90
C ARG A 149 0.54 15.86 -6.70
N GLY A 150 0.57 17.04 -6.10
CA GLY A 150 0.35 18.32 -6.80
C GLY A 150 1.41 18.62 -7.85
N VAL A 151 2.60 18.01 -7.76
CA VAL A 151 3.67 18.08 -8.76
C VAL A 151 3.64 16.85 -9.67
N THR A 152 3.60 15.64 -9.09
CA THR A 152 3.76 14.41 -9.86
C THR A 152 2.62 14.18 -10.86
N ILE A 153 1.37 14.45 -10.49
CA ILE A 153 0.22 14.23 -11.39
C ILE A 153 0.25 15.14 -12.63
N PRO A 154 0.42 16.47 -12.52
CA PRO A 154 0.54 17.32 -13.72
C PRO A 154 1.76 17.01 -14.56
N THR A 155 2.89 16.66 -13.97
CA THR A 155 4.10 16.24 -14.69
C THR A 155 3.81 15.01 -15.53
N LYS A 156 3.24 13.97 -14.94
CA LYS A 156 2.80 12.76 -15.63
C LYS A 156 1.78 13.04 -16.73
N ALA A 157 0.77 13.87 -16.44
CA ALA A 157 -0.22 14.28 -17.43
C ALA A 157 0.44 14.94 -18.65
N LYS A 158 1.45 15.80 -18.43
CA LYS A 158 2.22 16.45 -19.51
C LYS A 158 3.01 15.43 -20.33
N GLU A 159 3.67 14.49 -19.70
CA GLU A 159 4.41 13.40 -20.36
C GLU A 159 3.48 12.52 -21.22
N MET A 160 2.26 12.30 -20.75
CA MET A 160 1.21 11.59 -21.50
C MET A 160 0.57 12.42 -22.63
N GLY A 161 0.97 13.68 -22.79
CA GLY A 161 0.55 14.57 -23.88
C GLY A 161 -0.61 15.50 -23.55
N ALA A 162 -0.91 15.75 -22.27
CA ALA A 162 -1.94 16.71 -21.91
C ALA A 162 -1.51 18.16 -22.23
N GLU A 163 -2.43 18.92 -22.75
CA GLU A 163 -2.31 20.36 -23.01
C GLU A 163 -3.10 21.19 -22.00
N VAL A 164 -4.16 20.58 -21.43
CA VAL A 164 -5.03 21.17 -20.41
C VAL A 164 -5.19 20.19 -19.26
N PHE A 165 -5.18 20.69 -18.05
CA PHE A 165 -5.42 19.94 -16.81
C PHE A 165 -6.72 20.41 -16.17
N ILE A 166 -7.73 19.55 -16.09
CA ILE A 166 -9.03 19.87 -15.51
C ILE A 166 -9.16 19.21 -14.14
N HIS A 167 -9.33 20.06 -13.14
CA HIS A 167 -9.45 19.67 -11.72
C HIS A 167 -10.90 19.79 -11.28
N TYR A 168 -11.57 18.63 -11.05
CA TYR A 168 -12.90 18.55 -10.48
C TYR A 168 -12.86 18.41 -8.98
N SER A 169 -13.58 19.29 -8.30
CA SER A 169 -13.69 19.28 -6.84
C SER A 169 -15.05 19.81 -6.37
N PHE A 170 -15.24 19.91 -5.07
CA PHE A 170 -16.47 20.42 -4.44
C PHE A 170 -16.16 21.15 -3.13
N PRO A 171 -17.09 22.00 -2.61
CA PRO A 171 -16.82 22.90 -1.49
C PRO A 171 -16.24 22.23 -0.25
N THR A 172 -16.78 21.07 0.19
CA THR A 172 -16.27 20.39 1.38
C THR A 172 -14.83 19.91 1.22
N HIS A 173 -14.43 19.44 0.03
CA HIS A 173 -13.02 19.09 -0.23
C HIS A 173 -12.12 20.34 -0.26
N MET A 174 -12.61 21.45 -0.79
CA MET A 174 -11.84 22.69 -0.84
C MET A 174 -11.81 23.45 0.50
N ALA A 175 -12.42 22.92 1.54
CA ALA A 175 -12.24 23.35 2.93
C ALA A 175 -11.09 22.62 3.65
N SER A 176 -10.54 21.54 3.05
CA SER A 176 -9.41 20.77 3.60
C SER A 176 -8.08 21.37 3.17
N GLU A 177 -7.22 21.73 4.12
CA GLU A 177 -5.94 22.39 3.87
C GLU A 177 -5.04 21.58 2.93
N SER A 178 -4.84 20.29 3.17
CA SER A 178 -3.98 19.43 2.33
C SER A 178 -4.49 19.30 0.90
N LYS A 179 -5.81 19.31 0.69
CA LYS A 179 -6.40 19.28 -0.66
C LYS A 179 -6.24 20.62 -1.39
N VAL A 180 -6.33 21.72 -0.65
CA VAL A 180 -6.07 23.07 -1.18
C VAL A 180 -4.59 23.20 -1.57
N GLN A 181 -3.68 22.81 -0.69
CA GLN A 181 -2.24 22.83 -0.98
C GLN A 181 -1.91 22.01 -2.24
N ARG A 182 -2.43 20.78 -2.33
CA ARG A 182 -2.25 19.95 -3.53
C ARG A 182 -2.79 20.61 -4.80
N ARG A 183 -4.01 21.19 -4.74
CA ARG A 183 -4.61 21.91 -5.87
C ARG A 183 -3.75 23.09 -6.30
N ASP A 184 -3.24 23.89 -5.34
CA ASP A 184 -2.41 25.06 -5.62
C ASP A 184 -1.06 24.66 -6.24
N MET A 185 -0.47 23.56 -5.78
CA MET A 185 0.71 22.97 -6.41
C MET A 185 0.42 22.46 -7.83
N MET A 186 -0.71 21.76 -8.06
CA MET A 186 -1.12 21.36 -9.42
C MET A 186 -1.20 22.56 -10.35
N LYS A 187 -1.80 23.65 -9.90
CA LYS A 187 -1.95 24.88 -10.69
C LYS A 187 -0.59 25.53 -11.00
N ALA A 188 0.31 25.59 -10.01
CA ALA A 188 1.66 26.13 -10.22
C ALA A 188 2.47 25.25 -11.17
N THR A 189 2.46 23.93 -10.98
CA THR A 189 3.15 22.97 -11.85
C THR A 189 2.61 23.01 -13.29
N CYS A 190 1.30 23.10 -13.48
CA CYS A 190 0.72 23.26 -14.81
C CYS A 190 1.24 24.53 -15.50
N ALA A 191 1.33 25.65 -14.78
CA ALA A 191 1.87 26.89 -15.31
C ALA A 191 3.35 26.77 -15.73
N GLU A 192 4.17 26.09 -14.94
CA GLU A 192 5.59 25.81 -15.25
C GLU A 192 5.74 24.90 -16.48
N LEU A 193 4.84 23.93 -16.63
CA LEU A 193 4.82 22.99 -17.76
C LEU A 193 4.13 23.52 -19.02
N GLY A 194 3.60 24.75 -18.97
CA GLY A 194 2.86 25.36 -20.09
C GLY A 194 1.54 24.63 -20.38
N MET A 195 0.85 24.12 -19.36
CA MET A 195 -0.52 23.59 -19.46
C MET A 195 -1.53 24.59 -18.90
N GLU A 196 -2.70 24.67 -19.54
CA GLU A 196 -3.84 25.39 -18.97
C GLU A 196 -4.41 24.59 -17.79
N PHE A 197 -4.63 25.28 -16.64
CA PHE A 197 -5.27 24.68 -15.48
C PHE A 197 -6.71 25.20 -15.35
N VAL A 198 -7.67 24.27 -15.34
CA VAL A 198 -9.10 24.56 -15.27
C VAL A 198 -9.68 23.97 -13.99
N GLU A 199 -10.34 24.80 -13.17
CA GLU A 199 -11.06 24.34 -11.99
C GLU A 199 -12.55 24.22 -12.29
N VAL A 200 -13.13 23.07 -11.95
CA VAL A 200 -14.58 22.81 -12.09
C VAL A 200 -15.12 22.39 -10.72
N ILE A 201 -16.13 23.12 -10.25
CA ILE A 201 -16.82 22.81 -8.99
C ILE A 201 -18.06 21.98 -9.30
N THR A 202 -18.11 20.77 -8.75
CA THR A 202 -19.25 19.87 -8.84
C THR A 202 -20.23 20.11 -7.71
N PRO A 203 -21.47 19.59 -7.82
CA PRO A 203 -22.34 19.41 -6.64
C PRO A 203 -21.60 18.64 -5.54
N ASP A 204 -21.76 19.06 -4.29
CA ASP A 204 -21.11 18.43 -3.16
C ASP A 204 -21.80 17.09 -2.81
N PRO A 205 -21.07 15.96 -2.85
CA PRO A 205 -21.64 14.64 -2.58
C PRO A 205 -22.10 14.45 -1.13
N GLN A 206 -21.69 15.33 -0.22
CA GLN A 206 -22.06 15.29 1.19
C GLN A 206 -23.31 16.14 1.52
N THR A 207 -23.83 16.86 0.53
CA THR A 207 -25.01 17.76 0.71
C THR A 207 -26.04 17.55 -0.39
N GLY A 208 -27.28 17.95 -0.15
CA GLY A 208 -28.36 17.93 -1.13
C GLY A 208 -28.65 16.53 -1.69
N ASN A 209 -28.62 16.40 -3.03
CA ASN A 209 -28.79 15.14 -3.76
C ASN A 209 -27.55 14.26 -3.73
N GLY A 210 -26.48 14.71 -3.06
CA GLY A 210 -25.29 13.96 -2.77
C GLY A 210 -24.55 13.39 -3.99
N LYS A 211 -24.06 12.16 -3.85
CA LYS A 211 -23.27 11.45 -4.86
C LYS A 211 -23.95 11.44 -6.24
N ALA A 212 -25.28 11.24 -6.30
CA ALA A 212 -26.00 11.12 -7.57
C ALA A 212 -25.92 12.40 -8.40
N ALA A 213 -26.10 13.59 -7.77
CA ALA A 213 -26.01 14.86 -8.45
C ALA A 213 -24.58 15.14 -8.98
N MET A 214 -23.54 14.79 -8.20
CA MET A 214 -22.15 14.91 -8.63
C MET A 214 -21.86 14.04 -9.87
N LEU A 215 -22.27 12.78 -9.84
CA LEU A 215 -22.05 11.85 -10.95
C LEU A 215 -22.82 12.26 -12.21
N GLN A 216 -24.05 12.77 -12.07
CA GLN A 216 -24.81 13.29 -13.19
C GLN A 216 -24.13 14.53 -13.80
N PHE A 217 -23.65 15.45 -12.96
CA PHE A 217 -22.91 16.61 -13.41
C PHE A 217 -21.68 16.22 -14.25
N LEU A 218 -20.90 15.24 -13.79
CA LEU A 218 -19.72 14.75 -14.53
C LEU A 218 -20.11 14.17 -15.91
N ARG A 219 -21.16 13.36 -15.99
CA ARG A 219 -21.64 12.81 -17.27
C ARG A 219 -22.03 13.88 -18.28
N GLU A 220 -22.54 15.01 -17.80
CA GLU A 220 -22.94 16.13 -18.65
C GLU A 220 -21.78 17.05 -19.00
N ASP A 221 -20.81 17.23 -18.09
CA ASP A 221 -19.75 18.22 -18.26
C ASP A 221 -18.51 17.64 -18.99
N LEU A 222 -18.11 16.39 -18.72
CA LEU A 222 -16.93 15.80 -19.38
C LEU A 222 -16.99 15.85 -20.90
N PRO A 223 -18.11 15.52 -21.58
CA PRO A 223 -18.21 15.69 -23.04
C PRO A 223 -18.05 17.14 -23.50
N ARG A 224 -18.55 18.12 -22.73
CA ARG A 224 -18.41 19.56 -23.05
C ARG A 224 -16.96 20.01 -22.93
N GLN A 225 -16.21 19.49 -21.96
CA GLN A 225 -14.79 19.79 -21.81
C GLN A 225 -13.99 19.24 -22.98
N VAL A 226 -14.28 18.00 -23.41
CA VAL A 226 -13.64 17.41 -24.60
C VAL A 226 -14.02 18.15 -25.87
N GLU A 227 -15.28 18.58 -26.02
CA GLU A 227 -15.70 19.41 -27.15
C GLU A 227 -14.94 20.75 -27.19
N LYS A 228 -14.70 21.34 -26.01
CA LYS A 228 -14.03 22.66 -25.91
C LYS A 228 -12.53 22.59 -26.14
N TYR A 229 -11.85 21.59 -25.56
CA TYR A 229 -10.39 21.54 -25.47
C TYR A 229 -9.76 20.41 -26.32
N GLY A 230 -10.57 19.51 -26.87
CA GLY A 230 -10.08 18.29 -27.51
C GLY A 230 -9.76 17.17 -26.52
N PRO A 231 -9.33 16.00 -27.01
CA PRO A 231 -9.05 14.84 -26.15
C PRO A 231 -7.69 14.90 -25.41
N ASN A 232 -6.81 15.87 -25.74
CA ASN A 232 -5.53 16.03 -25.06
C ASN A 232 -5.68 16.84 -23.77
N ILE A 233 -6.67 16.47 -22.97
CA ILE A 233 -6.91 17.00 -21.63
C ILE A 233 -6.67 15.92 -20.60
N ASN A 234 -6.11 16.28 -19.46
CA ASN A 234 -6.09 15.40 -18.28
C ASN A 234 -7.26 15.73 -17.36
N ILE A 235 -7.99 14.73 -16.93
CA ILE A 235 -9.07 14.87 -15.97
C ILE A 235 -8.60 14.33 -14.60
N PHE A 236 -8.70 15.16 -13.58
CA PHE A 236 -8.47 14.77 -12.19
C PHE A 236 -9.68 15.12 -11.32
N GLY A 237 -10.22 14.12 -10.62
CA GLY A 237 -11.30 14.27 -9.65
C GLY A 237 -10.81 14.08 -8.22
N THR A 238 -11.25 14.90 -7.28
CA THR A 238 -10.79 14.84 -5.88
C THR A 238 -11.51 13.80 -5.02
N ASN A 239 -12.44 13.01 -5.59
CA ASN A 239 -13.24 12.05 -4.84
C ASN A 239 -13.30 10.71 -5.59
N CYS A 240 -13.10 9.61 -4.85
CA CYS A 240 -13.06 8.27 -5.43
C CYS A 240 -14.29 7.90 -6.28
N PRO A 241 -15.54 8.15 -5.84
CA PRO A 241 -16.72 7.89 -6.66
C PRO A 241 -16.80 8.60 -8.01
N MET A 242 -16.03 9.68 -8.23
CA MET A 242 -15.99 10.36 -9.53
C MET A 242 -15.43 9.44 -10.62
N TYR A 243 -14.53 8.51 -10.25
CA TYR A 243 -13.80 7.69 -11.22
C TYR A 243 -14.65 6.60 -11.86
N ASP A 244 -15.80 6.24 -11.28
CA ASP A 244 -16.80 5.41 -11.97
C ASP A 244 -17.29 6.05 -13.28
N VAL A 245 -17.37 7.39 -13.30
CA VAL A 245 -17.79 8.16 -14.46
C VAL A 245 -16.58 8.65 -15.28
N ILE A 246 -15.52 9.13 -14.61
CA ILE A 246 -14.33 9.66 -15.32
C ILE A 246 -13.71 8.58 -16.19
N LEU A 247 -13.52 7.36 -15.68
CA LEU A 247 -12.95 6.28 -16.48
C LEU A 247 -13.90 5.81 -17.58
N ASP A 248 -15.19 5.63 -17.27
CA ASP A 248 -16.20 5.25 -18.28
C ASP A 248 -16.24 6.25 -19.45
N GLU A 249 -16.20 7.56 -19.15
CA GLU A 249 -16.14 8.59 -20.18
C GLU A 249 -14.76 8.71 -20.86
N ALA A 250 -13.66 8.40 -20.16
CA ALA A 250 -12.32 8.38 -20.76
C ALA A 250 -12.24 7.35 -21.89
N PHE A 251 -12.78 6.15 -21.68
CA PHE A 251 -12.84 5.11 -22.73
C PHE A 251 -13.74 5.47 -23.92
N LYS A 252 -14.71 6.37 -23.74
CA LYS A 252 -15.58 6.85 -24.84
C LYS A 252 -15.01 8.05 -25.57
N LEU A 253 -14.36 8.96 -24.86
CA LEU A 253 -13.97 10.29 -25.34
C LEU A 253 -12.48 10.42 -25.61
N GLY A 254 -11.65 9.49 -25.11
CA GLY A 254 -10.23 9.40 -25.37
C GLY A 254 -9.36 10.40 -24.61
N PHE A 255 -9.83 10.99 -23.50
CA PHE A 255 -9.00 11.90 -22.70
C PHE A 255 -8.05 11.16 -21.76
N ILE A 256 -7.12 11.90 -21.17
CA ILE A 256 -6.06 11.37 -20.30
C ILE A 256 -6.54 11.33 -18.84
N VAL A 257 -6.23 10.25 -18.14
CA VAL A 257 -6.33 10.12 -16.69
C VAL A 257 -4.95 9.70 -16.17
N ALA A 258 -4.14 10.70 -15.84
CA ALA A 258 -2.77 10.46 -15.37
C ALA A 258 -2.72 9.78 -13.99
N GLU A 259 -3.71 10.05 -13.14
CA GLU A 259 -3.80 9.41 -11.84
C GLU A 259 -5.18 9.60 -11.21
N GLN A 260 -5.62 8.62 -10.44
CA GLN A 260 -6.86 8.68 -9.67
C GLN A 260 -6.66 9.45 -8.35
N CYS A 261 -7.77 9.79 -7.66
CA CYS A 261 -7.74 10.37 -6.32
C CYS A 261 -7.02 9.46 -5.31
N CYS A 262 -7.38 8.18 -5.28
CA CYS A 262 -6.68 7.12 -4.58
C CYS A 262 -6.16 6.17 -5.66
N PRO A 263 -4.93 6.36 -6.16
CA PRO A 263 -4.45 5.63 -7.31
C PRO A 263 -4.20 4.16 -6.97
N THR A 264 -4.95 3.30 -7.63
CA THR A 264 -4.84 1.85 -7.46
C THR A 264 -5.51 1.14 -8.63
N PRO A 265 -4.98 -0.01 -9.09
CA PRO A 265 -5.60 -0.77 -10.17
C PRO A 265 -6.96 -1.37 -9.77
N THR A 266 -7.27 -1.43 -8.47
CA THR A 266 -8.52 -2.00 -7.96
C THR A 266 -9.66 -0.99 -7.84
N GLN A 267 -9.39 0.32 -7.95
CA GLN A 267 -10.41 1.35 -7.85
C GLN A 267 -11.03 1.67 -9.22
N ALA A 268 -12.33 1.47 -9.37
CA ALA A 268 -13.17 1.76 -10.53
C ALA A 268 -12.82 0.95 -11.80
N TYR A 269 -11.55 0.68 -12.11
CA TYR A 269 -11.14 -0.10 -13.28
C TYR A 269 -11.85 -1.45 -13.40
N PRO A 270 -11.90 -2.30 -12.35
CA PRO A 270 -12.55 -3.60 -12.46
C PRO A 270 -14.02 -3.51 -12.88
N THR A 271 -14.74 -2.55 -12.29
CA THR A 271 -16.17 -2.34 -12.59
C THR A 271 -16.38 -1.73 -13.96
N VAL A 272 -15.63 -0.68 -14.31
CA VAL A 272 -15.78 0.05 -15.59
C VAL A 272 -15.40 -0.82 -16.77
N LEU A 273 -14.34 -1.64 -16.64
CA LEU A 273 -13.81 -2.49 -17.71
C LEU A 273 -14.38 -3.91 -17.68
N ASN A 274 -15.27 -4.23 -16.71
CA ASN A 274 -15.80 -5.58 -16.51
C ASN A 274 -14.69 -6.64 -16.44
N LEU A 275 -13.65 -6.37 -15.60
CA LEU A 275 -12.56 -7.30 -15.41
C LEU A 275 -13.04 -8.52 -14.61
N GLU A 276 -12.72 -9.71 -15.07
CA GLU A 276 -13.00 -10.96 -14.37
C GLU A 276 -11.85 -11.26 -13.37
N ILE A 277 -11.86 -10.57 -12.22
CA ILE A 277 -10.91 -10.80 -11.14
C ILE A 277 -11.47 -11.91 -10.25
N THR A 278 -10.75 -13.03 -10.16
CA THR A 278 -11.11 -14.16 -9.29
C THR A 278 -10.51 -14.00 -7.89
N GLU A 279 -10.93 -14.84 -6.94
CA GLU A 279 -10.32 -14.84 -5.60
C GLU A 279 -8.81 -15.14 -5.62
N GLU A 280 -8.33 -15.91 -6.60
CA GLU A 280 -6.92 -16.22 -6.79
C GLU A 280 -6.11 -15.01 -7.33
N ASP A 281 -6.80 -14.05 -7.95
CA ASP A 281 -6.18 -12.84 -8.52
C ASP A 281 -6.08 -11.71 -7.49
N LEU A 282 -6.77 -11.85 -6.34
CA LEU A 282 -6.71 -10.84 -5.28
C LEU A 282 -5.29 -10.75 -4.72
N GLY A 283 -4.71 -9.55 -4.77
CA GLY A 283 -3.30 -9.30 -4.37
C GLY A 283 -2.29 -9.44 -5.52
N ASP A 284 -2.63 -10.08 -6.64
CA ASP A 284 -1.78 -10.07 -7.85
C ASP A 284 -1.99 -8.78 -8.66
N TYR A 285 -1.41 -7.70 -8.16
CA TYR A 285 -1.53 -6.38 -8.82
C TYR A 285 -0.85 -6.36 -10.18
N GLY A 286 0.18 -7.16 -10.41
CA GLY A 286 0.83 -7.32 -11.71
C GLY A 286 -0.16 -7.83 -12.76
N LYS A 287 -0.92 -8.88 -12.42
CA LYS A 287 -1.96 -9.44 -13.29
C LYS A 287 -3.11 -8.46 -13.52
N ILE A 288 -3.59 -7.79 -12.45
CA ILE A 288 -4.68 -6.82 -12.57
C ILE A 288 -4.25 -5.64 -13.47
N ASN A 289 -3.05 -5.12 -13.30
CA ASN A 289 -2.48 -4.06 -14.15
C ASN A 289 -2.41 -4.51 -15.61
N GLN A 290 -2.00 -5.77 -15.88
CA GLN A 290 -1.96 -6.31 -17.25
C GLN A 290 -3.37 -6.39 -17.85
N MET A 291 -4.37 -6.83 -17.08
CA MET A 291 -5.77 -6.86 -17.55
C MET A 291 -6.29 -5.47 -17.92
N ILE A 292 -5.92 -4.44 -17.15
CA ILE A 292 -6.27 -3.03 -17.47
C ILE A 292 -5.55 -2.59 -18.74
N ALA A 293 -4.26 -2.86 -18.88
CA ALA A 293 -3.46 -2.51 -20.05
C ALA A 293 -4.02 -3.15 -21.34
N ASP A 294 -4.41 -4.43 -21.26
CA ASP A 294 -5.03 -5.14 -22.40
C ASP A 294 -6.34 -4.46 -22.81
N LYS A 295 -7.18 -4.07 -21.85
CA LYS A 295 -8.43 -3.34 -22.13
C LYS A 295 -8.18 -1.94 -22.67
N ALA A 296 -7.17 -1.24 -22.17
CA ALA A 296 -6.77 0.04 -22.70
C ALA A 296 -6.30 -0.07 -24.16
N ALA A 297 -5.50 -1.11 -24.47
CA ALA A 297 -5.04 -1.37 -25.83
C ALA A 297 -6.20 -1.73 -26.79
N GLU A 298 -7.14 -2.59 -26.35
CA GLU A 298 -8.36 -2.93 -27.12
C GLU A 298 -9.18 -1.69 -27.48
N ALA A 299 -9.24 -0.70 -26.56
CA ALA A 299 -9.99 0.54 -26.74
C ALA A 299 -9.20 1.68 -27.42
N GLY A 300 -7.92 1.47 -27.77
CA GLY A 300 -7.06 2.52 -28.33
C GLY A 300 -6.66 3.59 -27.31
N MET A 301 -6.66 3.25 -26.01
CA MET A 301 -6.34 4.13 -24.88
C MET A 301 -4.91 3.96 -24.36
N THR A 302 -4.07 3.17 -25.04
CA THR A 302 -2.67 2.96 -24.63
C THR A 302 -1.94 4.28 -24.42
N GLY A 303 -1.31 4.43 -23.25
CA GLY A 303 -0.59 5.65 -22.85
C GLY A 303 -1.49 6.82 -22.44
N ARG A 304 -2.81 6.62 -22.32
CA ARG A 304 -3.76 7.63 -21.84
C ARG A 304 -4.26 7.42 -20.43
N LEU A 305 -3.91 6.29 -19.82
CA LEU A 305 -4.27 5.94 -18.46
C LEU A 305 -3.02 5.60 -17.66
N SER A 306 -2.97 6.00 -16.41
CA SER A 306 -1.88 5.66 -15.49
C SER A 306 -2.39 5.68 -14.05
N GLY A 307 -1.61 5.14 -13.16
CA GLY A 307 -1.87 5.12 -11.71
C GLY A 307 -0.70 4.50 -10.98
N TRP A 308 -0.85 4.22 -9.69
CA TRP A 308 0.14 3.45 -8.95
C TRP A 308 -0.02 1.96 -9.22
N ALA A 309 1.10 1.25 -9.20
CA ALA A 309 1.14 -0.18 -9.50
C ALA A 309 0.37 -1.04 -8.48
N MET A 310 0.17 -0.53 -7.25
CA MET A 310 -0.63 -1.16 -6.20
C MET A 310 -1.22 -0.12 -5.25
N PRO A 311 -2.22 -0.49 -4.40
CA PRO A 311 -2.70 0.40 -3.35
C PRO A 311 -1.63 0.71 -2.30
N SER A 312 -1.48 1.99 -1.91
CA SER A 312 -0.56 2.36 -0.82
C SER A 312 -0.93 1.72 0.52
N SER A 313 -2.21 1.46 0.72
CA SER A 313 -2.76 0.79 1.90
C SER A 313 -2.41 -0.70 1.99
N VAL A 314 -2.12 -1.37 0.88
CA VAL A 314 -1.53 -2.72 0.84
C VAL A 314 -0.01 -2.64 0.97
N TYR A 315 0.61 -1.68 0.29
CA TYR A 315 2.06 -1.49 0.31
C TYR A 315 2.60 -1.26 1.73
N THR A 316 1.94 -0.42 2.52
CA THR A 316 2.47 -0.02 3.84
C THR A 316 2.64 -1.17 4.82
N PRO A 317 1.66 -2.05 5.08
CA PRO A 317 1.87 -3.21 5.96
C PRO A 317 2.95 -4.17 5.43
N GLN A 318 3.05 -4.36 4.12
CA GLN A 318 4.10 -5.17 3.51
C GLN A 318 5.47 -4.55 3.72
N PHE A 319 5.63 -3.27 3.41
CA PHE A 319 6.89 -2.53 3.60
C PHE A 319 7.36 -2.53 5.05
N GLN A 320 6.45 -2.30 6.00
CA GLN A 320 6.79 -2.31 7.42
C GLN A 320 7.33 -3.68 7.88
N VAL A 321 6.68 -4.76 7.46
CA VAL A 321 7.12 -6.12 7.85
C VAL A 321 8.44 -6.47 7.20
N GLU A 322 8.61 -6.21 5.89
CA GLU A 322 9.87 -6.45 5.19
C GLU A 322 11.03 -5.66 5.81
N LEU A 323 10.79 -4.39 6.14
CA LEU A 323 11.78 -3.54 6.80
C LEU A 323 12.14 -4.09 8.19
N ALA A 324 11.15 -4.51 9.00
CA ALA A 324 11.37 -5.07 10.32
C ALA A 324 12.18 -6.40 10.27
N VAL A 325 11.88 -7.28 9.31
CA VAL A 325 12.63 -8.51 9.05
C VAL A 325 14.07 -8.17 8.65
N TYR A 326 14.24 -7.26 7.69
CA TYR A 326 15.55 -6.84 7.23
C TYR A 326 16.40 -6.23 8.35
N MET A 327 15.81 -5.36 9.17
CA MET A 327 16.48 -4.77 10.34
C MET A 327 16.93 -5.84 11.32
N HIS A 328 16.07 -6.82 11.63
CA HIS A 328 16.41 -7.90 12.55
C HIS A 328 17.55 -8.76 12.03
N ASP A 329 17.47 -9.22 10.79
CA ASP A 329 18.42 -10.13 10.17
C ASP A 329 19.80 -9.50 10.00
N ASN A 330 19.87 -8.17 9.84
CA ASN A 330 21.10 -7.42 9.69
C ASN A 330 21.55 -6.70 10.97
N ASN A 331 20.85 -6.89 12.12
CA ASN A 331 21.10 -6.23 13.40
C ASN A 331 21.15 -4.69 13.29
N LEU A 332 20.23 -4.12 12.49
CA LEU A 332 20.12 -2.68 12.30
C LEU A 332 19.22 -2.05 13.37
N THR A 333 19.55 -0.83 13.73
CA THR A 333 18.74 0.03 14.60
C THR A 333 17.87 0.98 13.77
N PRO A 334 16.87 1.64 14.35
CA PRO A 334 16.11 2.68 13.66
C PRO A 334 17.02 3.79 13.08
N ASP A 335 18.11 4.15 13.75
CA ASP A 335 19.05 5.18 13.30
C ASP A 335 19.78 4.79 12.00
N ASP A 336 19.98 3.50 11.76
CA ASP A 336 20.64 2.99 10.57
C ASP A 336 19.74 3.05 9.33
N VAL A 337 18.41 3.04 9.52
CA VAL A 337 17.44 2.90 8.42
C VAL A 337 16.59 4.15 8.17
N ARG A 338 16.49 5.07 9.13
CA ARG A 338 15.68 6.28 9.01
C ARG A 338 16.37 7.39 8.20
N SER A 339 16.56 7.13 6.93
CA SER A 339 17.00 8.14 5.96
C SER A 339 16.28 7.92 4.62
N VAL A 340 16.06 9.00 3.89
CA VAL A 340 15.47 8.96 2.55
C VAL A 340 16.26 8.06 1.62
N GLU A 341 17.60 8.13 1.69
CA GLU A 341 18.49 7.31 0.86
C GLU A 341 18.30 5.82 1.15
N PHE A 342 18.32 5.44 2.43
CA PHE A 342 18.11 4.03 2.82
C PHE A 342 16.72 3.52 2.41
N LEU A 343 15.66 4.27 2.74
CA LEU A 343 14.28 3.83 2.45
C LEU A 343 14.02 3.69 0.95
N ASN A 344 14.58 4.58 0.13
CA ASN A 344 14.51 4.47 -1.33
C ASN A 344 15.24 3.26 -1.85
N GLN A 345 16.47 3.03 -1.40
CA GLN A 345 17.25 1.86 -1.80
C GLN A 345 16.55 0.57 -1.35
N PHE A 346 16.13 0.51 -0.09
CA PHE A 346 15.42 -0.65 0.46
C PHE A 346 14.15 -0.96 -0.34
N SER A 347 13.35 0.06 -0.65
CA SER A 347 12.14 -0.10 -1.45
C SER A 347 12.43 -0.68 -2.84
N GLN A 348 13.46 -0.18 -3.52
CA GLN A 348 13.85 -0.65 -4.84
C GLN A 348 14.38 -2.09 -4.85
N GLU A 349 15.09 -2.48 -3.79
CA GLU A 349 15.76 -3.79 -3.73
C GLU A 349 14.88 -4.90 -3.15
N HIS A 350 13.93 -4.57 -2.26
CA HIS A 350 13.19 -5.55 -1.46
C HIS A 350 11.68 -5.56 -1.67
N MET A 351 11.11 -4.51 -2.30
CA MET A 351 9.67 -4.46 -2.56
C MET A 351 9.34 -4.78 -4.02
N THR A 352 8.17 -5.37 -4.25
CA THR A 352 7.67 -5.67 -5.61
C THR A 352 7.36 -4.39 -6.39
N VAL A 353 6.92 -3.35 -5.69
CA VAL A 353 6.65 -2.00 -6.22
C VAL A 353 7.53 -1.04 -5.46
N ALA A 354 8.26 -0.20 -6.17
CA ALA A 354 9.11 0.80 -5.54
C ALA A 354 8.31 2.00 -5.02
N ALA A 355 8.83 2.62 -3.96
CA ALA A 355 8.33 3.89 -3.45
C ALA A 355 9.45 4.93 -3.48
N ASP A 356 9.08 6.18 -3.72
CA ASP A 356 9.97 7.33 -3.65
C ASP A 356 9.65 8.13 -2.39
N PHE A 357 10.58 8.05 -1.41
CA PHE A 357 10.46 8.67 -0.10
C PHE A 357 11.02 10.09 -0.08
N ALA A 358 10.44 10.92 0.77
CA ALA A 358 10.92 12.25 1.14
C ALA A 358 10.70 12.49 2.64
N THR A 359 11.38 13.46 3.23
CA THR A 359 11.12 13.89 4.61
C THR A 359 9.80 14.63 4.70
N ALA A 360 9.08 14.47 5.82
CA ALA A 360 7.81 15.18 6.04
C ALA A 360 7.97 16.67 6.30
N GLY A 361 9.11 17.09 6.82
CA GLY A 361 9.41 18.48 7.10
C GLY A 361 10.49 18.67 8.16
N GLU A 362 10.79 19.93 8.47
CA GLU A 362 11.77 20.30 9.49
C GLU A 362 11.28 19.88 10.89
N GLY A 363 12.13 19.24 11.68
CA GLY A 363 11.82 18.76 13.03
C GLY A 363 11.08 17.41 13.09
N LEU A 364 10.87 16.74 11.95
CA LEU A 364 10.24 15.44 11.84
C LEU A 364 11.22 14.43 11.21
N ASP A 365 12.36 14.20 11.85
CA ASP A 365 13.49 13.43 11.30
C ASP A 365 13.19 11.93 11.15
N ASN A 366 12.14 11.42 11.81
CA ASN A 366 11.68 10.04 11.73
C ASN A 366 10.37 9.88 10.94
N TYR A 367 9.89 10.94 10.28
CA TYR A 367 8.66 10.92 9.50
C TYR A 367 8.96 11.08 8.01
N PHE A 368 8.55 10.08 7.24
CA PHE A 368 8.80 10.02 5.80
C PHE A 368 7.48 9.93 5.04
N LEU A 369 7.41 10.72 3.98
CA LEU A 369 6.30 10.73 3.03
C LEU A 369 6.72 9.99 1.77
N PHE A 370 5.80 9.26 1.13
CA PHE A 370 6.12 8.52 -0.08
C PHE A 370 5.03 8.63 -1.16
N VAL A 371 5.45 8.41 -2.40
CA VAL A 371 4.60 8.08 -3.54
C VAL A 371 5.07 6.75 -4.12
N LEU A 372 4.15 5.95 -4.66
CA LEU A 372 4.50 4.68 -5.27
C LEU A 372 4.87 4.84 -6.74
N GLU A 373 5.59 3.83 -7.24
CA GLU A 373 5.89 3.68 -8.64
C GLU A 373 4.63 3.66 -9.49
N ASP A 374 4.70 4.34 -10.63
CA ASP A 374 3.62 4.45 -11.59
C ASP A 374 3.57 3.28 -12.56
N VAL A 375 2.36 2.92 -12.96
CA VAL A 375 2.07 2.06 -14.09
C VAL A 375 1.33 2.83 -15.16
N TYR A 376 1.68 2.60 -16.43
CA TYR A 376 1.02 3.18 -17.61
C TYR A 376 0.30 2.07 -18.37
N TYR A 377 -0.92 2.35 -18.76
CA TYR A 377 -1.77 1.41 -19.48
C TYR A 377 -1.94 1.76 -20.96
#